data_c98addc9b508a0ba7b2fb073d5bec672
#
_entry.id   c98addc9b508a0ba7b2fb073d5bec672
#
_cell.length_a   1.000
_cell.length_b   1.000
_cell.length_c   1.000
_cell.angle_alpha   90.00
_cell.angle_beta   90.00
_cell.angle_gamma   90.00
#
_symmetry.space_group_name_H-M   'P 1'
#
loop_
_entity.id
_entity.type
_entity.pdbx_description
1 polymer ?
#
loop_
_entity_poly.entity_id
_entity_poly.type
_entity_poly.pdbx_seq_one_letter_code
_entity_poly.pdbx_strand_id
1 'polypeptide(L)'
;MSWILEVCRGNVIGIHLSDISAAFDRVFKDYLLAKLQSAGIGECFLRFLDAYLQPRKGKVVVEGCASDEFDISNTVFQGTVLGPCLWNTFFADVCIPASSTGGKEAMFADDLNVFQILPRATAHEEILTSLQL
;
A
#
# COMPACT_ATOMS: atom_id res chain seq x y z
N MET A 1 -11.92 18.54 6.67
CA MET A 1 -12.25 19.50 5.59
C MET A 1 -13.30 18.84 4.71
N SER A 2 -14.40 19.48 4.40
CA SER A 2 -15.48 18.86 3.60
C SER A 2 -15.29 19.22 2.13
N TRP A 3 -15.15 18.23 1.25
CA TRP A 3 -15.07 18.40 -0.21
C TRP A 3 -16.29 19.15 -0.77
N ILE A 4 -17.46 18.93 -0.14
CA ILE A 4 -18.71 19.60 -0.50
C ILE A 4 -18.55 21.13 -0.41
N LEU A 5 -17.93 21.64 0.64
CA LEU A 5 -17.71 23.07 0.81
C LEU A 5 -16.79 23.64 -0.27
N GLU A 6 -15.77 22.92 -0.68
CA GLU A 6 -14.84 23.37 -1.74
C GLU A 6 -15.52 23.39 -3.10
N VAL A 7 -16.33 22.38 -3.41
CA VAL A 7 -17.14 22.36 -4.64
C VAL A 7 -18.18 23.50 -4.63
N CYS A 8 -18.83 23.78 -3.49
CA CYS A 8 -19.75 24.91 -3.36
C CYS A 8 -19.06 26.29 -3.52
N ARG A 9 -17.76 26.38 -3.21
CA ARG A 9 -16.93 27.56 -3.46
C ARG A 9 -16.50 27.70 -4.92
N GLY A 10 -16.86 26.73 -5.75
CA GLY A 10 -16.52 26.72 -7.18
C GLY A 10 -15.15 26.10 -7.49
N ASN A 11 -14.51 25.43 -6.54
CA ASN A 11 -13.27 24.72 -6.76
C ASN A 11 -13.52 23.35 -7.42
N VAL A 12 -12.51 22.82 -8.09
CA VAL A 12 -12.47 21.48 -8.66
C VAL A 12 -11.63 20.59 -7.74
N ILE A 13 -12.07 19.34 -7.54
CA ILE A 13 -11.30 18.36 -6.79
C ILE A 13 -10.77 17.33 -7.77
N GLY A 14 -9.47 17.32 -7.96
CA GLY A 14 -8.76 16.24 -8.66
C GLY A 14 -8.52 15.09 -7.69
N ILE A 15 -8.84 13.86 -8.09
CA ILE A 15 -8.63 12.65 -7.30
C ILE A 15 -7.88 11.63 -8.15
N HIS A 16 -6.74 11.17 -7.64
CA HIS A 16 -6.02 10.02 -8.16
C HIS A 16 -6.26 8.83 -7.24
N LEU A 17 -6.79 7.76 -7.79
CA LEU A 17 -7.02 6.50 -7.08
C LEU A 17 -6.04 5.47 -7.63
N SER A 18 -5.31 4.83 -6.75
CA SER A 18 -4.32 3.83 -7.13
C SER A 18 -4.43 2.62 -6.20
N ASP A 19 -4.29 1.44 -6.79
CA ASP A 19 -4.35 0.15 -6.12
C ASP A 19 -3.05 -0.63 -6.39
N ILE A 20 -2.56 -1.34 -5.39
CA ILE A 20 -1.36 -2.17 -5.53
C ILE A 20 -1.79 -3.62 -5.76
N SER A 21 -1.74 -4.04 -7.01
CA SER A 21 -2.05 -5.41 -7.37
C SER A 21 -1.20 -6.42 -6.59
N ALA A 22 -1.86 -7.39 -5.94
CA ALA A 22 -1.23 -8.43 -5.15
C ALA A 22 -0.30 -7.88 -4.06
N ALA A 23 -0.74 -6.83 -3.37
CA ALA A 23 0.05 -6.09 -2.38
C ALA A 23 0.75 -6.99 -1.37
N PHE A 24 -0.01 -7.89 -0.73
CA PHE A 24 0.52 -8.83 0.27
C PHE A 24 1.51 -9.85 -0.31
N ASP A 25 1.43 -10.15 -1.60
CA ASP A 25 2.32 -11.09 -2.30
C ASP A 25 3.59 -10.43 -2.88
N ARG A 26 3.77 -9.14 -2.60
CA ARG A 26 4.93 -8.34 -3.04
C ARG A 26 5.73 -7.76 -1.88
N VAL A 27 5.60 -8.33 -0.70
CA VAL A 27 6.35 -7.92 0.47
C VAL A 27 7.67 -8.69 0.53
N PHE A 28 8.75 -8.01 0.17
CA PHE A 28 10.10 -8.60 0.25
C PHE A 28 10.52 -8.71 1.72
N LYS A 29 10.71 -9.96 2.16
CA LYS A 29 11.04 -10.30 3.54
C LYS A 29 12.23 -9.51 4.09
N ASP A 30 13.33 -9.46 3.33
CA ASP A 30 14.57 -8.83 3.80
C ASP A 30 14.41 -7.33 4.01
N TYR A 31 13.66 -6.64 3.12
CA TYR A 31 13.35 -5.22 3.31
C TYR A 31 12.43 -4.97 4.49
N LEU A 32 11.43 -5.82 4.69
CA LEU A 32 10.54 -5.72 5.84
C LEU A 32 11.31 -5.90 7.15
N LEU A 33 12.18 -6.91 7.24
CA LEU A 33 13.00 -7.17 8.43
C LEU A 33 13.96 -6.00 8.70
N ALA A 34 14.58 -5.43 7.66
CA ALA A 34 15.44 -4.27 7.80
C ALA A 34 14.67 -3.03 8.32
N LYS A 35 13.45 -2.78 7.83
CA LYS A 35 12.59 -1.70 8.33
C LYS A 35 12.22 -1.91 9.80
N LEU A 36 11.81 -3.11 10.18
CA LEU A 36 11.48 -3.45 11.56
C LEU A 36 12.69 -3.29 12.48
N GLN A 37 13.87 -3.69 12.03
CA GLN A 37 15.12 -3.51 12.79
C GLN A 37 15.43 -2.02 12.97
N SER A 38 15.31 -1.21 11.93
CA SER A 38 15.52 0.23 12.03
C SER A 38 14.49 0.93 12.92
N ALA A 39 13.28 0.38 13.03
CA ALA A 39 12.24 0.83 13.95
C ALA A 39 12.49 0.40 15.43
N GLY A 40 13.58 -0.32 15.70
CA GLY A 40 13.96 -0.72 17.06
C GLY A 40 13.34 -2.03 17.53
N ILE A 41 12.81 -2.85 16.64
CA ILE A 41 12.30 -4.18 16.98
C ILE A 41 13.47 -5.08 17.41
N GLY A 42 13.31 -5.75 18.55
CA GLY A 42 14.36 -6.57 19.15
C GLY A 42 14.66 -7.85 18.34
N GLU A 43 15.92 -8.27 18.38
CA GLU A 43 16.48 -9.41 17.63
C GLU A 43 15.69 -10.72 17.80
N CYS A 44 15.17 -11.00 18.99
CA CYS A 44 14.40 -12.21 19.24
C CYS A 44 13.11 -12.26 18.40
N PHE A 45 12.42 -11.12 18.28
CA PHE A 45 11.21 -11.03 17.48
C PHE A 45 11.52 -11.01 15.97
N LEU A 46 12.62 -10.37 15.56
CA LEU A 46 13.08 -10.41 14.17
C LEU A 46 13.39 -11.84 13.69
N ARG A 47 14.03 -12.66 14.53
CA ARG A 47 14.27 -14.08 14.22
C ARG A 47 12.98 -14.89 14.11
N PHE A 48 12.01 -14.60 14.97
CA PHE A 48 10.68 -15.21 14.86
C PHE A 48 10.02 -14.83 13.51
N LEU A 49 10.04 -13.55 13.14
CA LEU A 49 9.48 -13.08 11.87
C LEU A 49 10.22 -13.63 10.65
N ASP A 50 11.55 -13.74 10.73
CA ASP A 50 12.35 -14.36 9.67
C ASP A 50 11.90 -15.81 9.42
N ALA A 51 11.71 -16.59 10.48
CA ALA A 51 11.20 -17.96 10.37
C ALA A 51 9.74 -18.01 9.89
N TYR A 52 8.90 -17.08 10.37
CA TYR A 52 7.48 -16.98 10.00
C TYR A 52 7.28 -16.65 8.52
N LEU A 53 8.13 -15.79 7.95
CA LEU A 53 8.06 -15.32 6.56
C LEU A 53 8.88 -16.18 5.58
N GLN A 54 9.35 -17.36 5.99
CA GLN A 54 10.06 -18.27 5.08
C GLN A 54 9.17 -18.70 3.91
N PRO A 55 9.74 -18.90 2.72
CA PRO A 55 9.02 -19.41 1.57
C PRO A 55 8.30 -20.73 1.88
N ARG A 56 7.11 -20.87 1.36
CA ARG A 56 6.26 -22.06 1.53
C ARG A 56 5.83 -22.60 0.17
N LYS A 57 5.34 -23.84 0.18
CA LYS A 57 4.68 -24.43 -0.97
C LYS A 57 3.19 -24.48 -0.76
N GLY A 58 2.44 -24.19 -1.81
CA GLY A 58 0.99 -24.23 -1.82
C GLY A 58 0.45 -25.20 -2.86
N LYS A 59 -0.76 -25.66 -2.66
CA LYS A 59 -1.58 -26.40 -3.64
C LYS A 59 -2.99 -25.82 -3.63
N VAL A 60 -3.61 -25.76 -4.77
CA VAL A 60 -5.05 -25.46 -4.87
C VAL A 60 -5.80 -26.78 -4.88
N VAL A 61 -6.82 -26.88 -4.03
CA VAL A 61 -7.70 -28.06 -3.97
C VAL A 61 -9.11 -27.65 -4.37
N VAL A 62 -9.65 -28.27 -5.43
CA VAL A 62 -11.00 -28.05 -5.92
C VAL A 62 -11.67 -29.42 -6.03
N GLU A 63 -12.80 -29.60 -5.36
CA GLU A 63 -13.59 -30.85 -5.38
C GLU A 63 -12.76 -32.12 -5.10
N GLY A 64 -11.77 -32.02 -4.20
CA GLY A 64 -10.91 -33.15 -3.84
C GLY A 64 -9.72 -33.39 -4.80
N CYS A 65 -9.64 -32.66 -5.90
CA CYS A 65 -8.50 -32.71 -6.82
C CYS A 65 -7.48 -31.62 -6.45
N ALA A 66 -6.21 -32.00 -6.26
CA ALA A 66 -5.14 -31.07 -5.94
C ALA A 66 -4.35 -30.73 -7.21
N SER A 67 -3.95 -29.44 -7.33
CA SER A 67 -3.01 -29.01 -8.35
C SER A 67 -1.59 -29.48 -8.05
N ASP A 68 -0.67 -29.24 -9.00
CA ASP A 68 0.76 -29.28 -8.72
C ASP A 68 1.14 -28.26 -7.65
N GLU A 69 2.29 -28.48 -7.00
CA GLU A 69 2.84 -27.54 -6.02
C GLU A 69 3.37 -26.29 -6.71
N PHE A 70 3.13 -25.14 -6.09
CA PHE A 70 3.74 -23.87 -6.47
C PHE A 70 4.41 -23.19 -5.27
N ASP A 71 5.44 -22.41 -5.55
CA ASP A 71 6.17 -21.69 -4.52
C ASP A 71 5.43 -20.41 -4.12
N ILE A 72 5.32 -20.19 -2.80
CA ILE A 72 4.82 -18.96 -2.19
C ILE A 72 6.01 -18.28 -1.52
N SER A 73 6.54 -17.25 -2.16
CA SER A 73 7.67 -16.47 -1.68
C SER A 73 7.31 -14.98 -1.62
N ASN A 74 8.04 -14.20 -0.82
CA ASN A 74 7.85 -12.75 -0.71
C ASN A 74 6.41 -12.34 -0.40
N THR A 75 5.74 -13.06 0.49
CA THR A 75 4.36 -12.79 0.85
C THR A 75 4.18 -12.60 2.37
N VAL A 76 3.30 -11.69 2.71
CA VAL A 76 2.68 -11.61 4.04
C VAL A 76 1.33 -12.30 3.92
N PHE A 77 1.16 -13.40 4.65
CA PHE A 77 -0.01 -14.27 4.50
C PHE A 77 -1.31 -13.53 4.83
N GLN A 78 -2.21 -13.47 3.85
CA GLN A 78 -3.56 -12.91 4.02
C GLN A 78 -4.36 -13.70 5.05
N GLY A 79 -5.20 -13.00 5.81
CA GLY A 79 -6.02 -13.63 6.86
C GLY A 79 -5.26 -13.94 8.16
N THR A 80 -3.99 -13.63 8.27
CA THR A 80 -3.21 -13.79 9.49
C THR A 80 -3.29 -12.53 10.36
N VAL A 81 -3.16 -12.69 11.68
CA VAL A 81 -3.20 -11.57 12.65
C VAL A 81 -2.06 -10.56 12.41
N LEU A 82 -0.88 -11.05 12.01
CA LEU A 82 0.28 -10.20 11.75
C LEU A 82 0.25 -9.52 10.37
N GLY A 83 -0.52 -10.05 9.43
CA GLY A 83 -0.56 -9.59 8.05
C GLY A 83 -0.73 -8.08 7.90
N PRO A 84 -1.79 -7.48 8.43
CA PRO A 84 -2.03 -6.04 8.32
C PRO A 84 -0.92 -5.19 8.95
N CYS A 85 -0.38 -5.60 10.10
CA CYS A 85 0.69 -4.87 10.77
C CYS A 85 1.99 -4.90 9.96
N LEU A 86 2.35 -6.06 9.41
CA LEU A 86 3.54 -6.23 8.59
C LEU A 86 3.43 -5.47 7.27
N TRP A 87 2.26 -5.51 6.63
CA TRP A 87 1.97 -4.73 5.44
C TRP A 87 2.09 -3.22 5.72
N ASN A 88 1.42 -2.72 6.75
CA ASN A 88 1.49 -1.31 7.11
C ASN A 88 2.93 -0.84 7.40
N THR A 89 3.74 -1.69 8.05
CA THR A 89 5.16 -1.38 8.29
C THR A 89 5.96 -1.37 6.99
N PHE A 90 5.70 -2.33 6.09
CA PHE A 90 6.37 -2.39 4.80
C PHE A 90 6.05 -1.18 3.93
N PHE A 91 4.81 -0.71 3.98
CA PHE A 91 4.28 0.37 3.17
C PHE A 91 4.43 1.76 3.78
N ALA A 92 4.86 1.86 5.05
CA ALA A 92 4.87 3.11 5.83
C ALA A 92 5.73 4.24 5.24
N ASP A 93 6.73 3.92 4.43
CA ASP A 93 7.65 4.89 3.82
C ASP A 93 7.33 5.20 2.34
N VAL A 94 6.20 4.73 1.85
CA VAL A 94 5.68 5.17 0.55
C VAL A 94 5.24 6.63 0.69
N CYS A 95 6.21 7.51 0.53
CA CYS A 95 5.96 8.94 0.44
C CYS A 95 5.59 9.29 -1.00
N ILE A 96 4.38 9.79 -1.19
CA ILE A 96 4.00 10.35 -2.48
C ILE A 96 4.37 11.84 -2.48
N PRO A 97 4.93 12.36 -3.57
CA PRO A 97 5.27 13.77 -3.68
C PRO A 97 4.07 14.74 -3.69
N ALA A 98 2.87 14.27 -3.37
CA ALA A 98 1.64 15.06 -3.36
C ALA A 98 1.71 16.29 -2.42
N SER A 99 2.48 16.20 -1.35
CA SER A 99 2.72 17.34 -0.44
C SER A 99 3.43 18.51 -1.09
N SER A 100 4.25 18.29 -2.11
CA SER A 100 4.93 19.37 -2.84
C SER A 100 4.01 20.18 -3.73
N THR A 101 2.86 19.62 -4.12
CA THR A 101 1.84 20.23 -4.98
C THR A 101 0.59 20.71 -4.21
N GLY A 102 0.61 20.63 -2.86
CA GLY A 102 -0.54 20.99 -2.02
C GLY A 102 -1.64 19.93 -1.98
N GLY A 103 -1.38 18.74 -2.50
CA GLY A 103 -2.26 17.58 -2.42
C GLY A 103 -2.34 16.99 -1.01
N LYS A 104 -3.37 16.21 -0.77
CA LYS A 104 -3.56 15.42 0.45
C LYS A 104 -3.63 13.95 0.09
N GLU A 105 -3.06 13.14 0.94
CA GLU A 105 -3.00 11.69 0.80
C GLU A 105 -3.97 11.03 1.76
N ALA A 106 -4.58 9.94 1.32
CA ALA A 106 -5.36 9.04 2.15
C ALA A 106 -4.99 7.61 1.76
N MET A 107 -4.43 6.86 2.70
CA MET A 107 -4.06 5.47 2.52
C MET A 107 -4.98 4.57 3.33
N PHE A 108 -5.45 3.50 2.72
CA PHE A 108 -6.19 2.46 3.40
C PHE A 108 -5.76 1.09 2.85
N ALA A 109 -5.03 0.35 3.66
CA ALA A 109 -4.38 -0.91 3.27
C ALA A 109 -3.46 -0.72 2.04
N ASP A 110 -3.85 -1.28 0.89
CA ASP A 110 -3.17 -1.18 -0.41
C ASP A 110 -3.70 -0.06 -1.30
N ASP A 111 -4.85 0.53 -0.93
CA ASP A 111 -5.43 1.67 -1.63
C ASP A 111 -4.67 2.96 -1.28
N LEU A 112 -4.19 3.63 -2.30
CA LEU A 112 -3.53 4.90 -2.19
C LEU A 112 -4.31 5.95 -2.96
N ASN A 113 -4.82 6.93 -2.24
CA ASN A 113 -5.63 7.98 -2.81
C ASN A 113 -4.94 9.33 -2.61
N VAL A 114 -4.78 10.07 -3.68
CA VAL A 114 -4.29 11.45 -3.64
C VAL A 114 -5.38 12.39 -4.13
N PHE A 115 -5.63 13.45 -3.40
CA PHE A 115 -6.59 14.46 -3.82
C PHE A 115 -6.05 15.87 -3.68
N GLN A 116 -6.40 16.71 -4.63
CA GLN A 116 -5.97 18.09 -4.71
C GLN A 116 -7.18 19.00 -4.98
N ILE A 117 -7.22 20.13 -4.28
CA ILE A 117 -8.23 21.16 -4.50
C ILE A 117 -7.62 22.21 -5.43
N LEU A 118 -8.27 22.42 -6.58
CA LEU A 118 -7.80 23.30 -7.65
C LEU A 118 -8.84 24.39 -7.92
N PRO A 119 -8.41 25.59 -8.27
CA PRO A 119 -9.32 26.64 -8.72
C PRO A 119 -10.10 26.19 -9.97
N ARG A 120 -11.35 26.64 -10.09
CA ARG A 120 -12.21 26.28 -11.24
C ARG A 120 -11.62 26.67 -12.62
N ALA A 121 -10.76 27.69 -12.63
CA ALA A 121 -10.11 28.17 -13.84
C ALA A 121 -8.91 27.31 -14.28
N THR A 122 -8.54 26.30 -13.50
CA THR A 122 -7.40 25.42 -13.83
C THR A 122 -7.72 24.60 -15.08
N ALA A 123 -6.82 24.63 -16.06
CA ALA A 123 -6.98 23.88 -17.29
C ALA A 123 -6.95 22.35 -17.01
N HIS A 124 -7.70 21.58 -17.80
CA HIS A 124 -7.79 20.13 -17.62
C HIS A 124 -6.41 19.44 -17.68
N GLU A 125 -5.52 19.91 -18.57
CA GLU A 125 -4.16 19.39 -18.69
C GLU A 125 -3.30 19.64 -17.43
N GLU A 126 -3.47 20.81 -16.79
CA GLU A 126 -2.78 21.14 -15.54
C GLU A 126 -3.25 20.24 -14.39
N ILE A 127 -4.55 19.90 -14.37
CA ILE A 127 -5.12 18.96 -13.39
C ILE A 127 -4.47 17.59 -13.54
N LEU A 128 -4.39 17.08 -14.77
CA LEU A 128 -3.76 15.78 -15.04
C LEU A 128 -2.27 15.78 -14.68
N THR A 129 -1.56 16.84 -15.02
CA THR A 129 -0.12 16.97 -14.69
C THR A 129 0.13 17.03 -13.19
N SER A 130 -0.73 17.72 -12.43
CA SER A 130 -0.60 17.84 -10.98
C SER A 130 -0.89 16.55 -10.22
N LEU A 131 -1.62 15.61 -10.84
CA LEU A 131 -1.95 14.29 -10.27
C LEU A 131 -1.06 13.16 -10.79
N GLN A 132 -0.15 13.44 -11.75
CA GLN A 132 0.85 12.46 -12.17
C GLN A 132 1.91 12.33 -11.08
N LEU A 133 2.01 11.15 -10.53
CA LEU A 133 2.96 10.72 -9.49
C LEU A 133 4.24 10.15 -10.12
#